data_4f87466921af00f2b7983a0bb15d8838
#
_entry.id   4f87466921af00f2b7983a0bb15d8838
#
_cell.length_a   1.000
_cell.length_b   1.000
_cell.length_c   1.000
_cell.angle_alpha   90.00
_cell.angle_beta   90.00
_cell.angle_gamma   90.00
#
_symmetry.space_group_name_H-M   'P 1'
#
loop_
_entity.id
_entity.type
_entity.pdbx_description
1 polymer ?
#
loop_
_entity_poly.entity_id
_entity_poly.type
_entity_poly.pdbx_seq_one_letter_code
_entity_poly.pdbx_strand_id
1 'polypeptide(L)'
;MVQLAHHSHFTAGDLEKFMGLSVGFDSMFNRLMSFPTSQQESFPPYNIRKVDEYNYVIEVALAGFSEDDIEVEVADGILTVRSTEDKTSDDNKYVHRGIARRAFSRKWTLSDDMVVRGAEFQNGLLNISLEKVIPEEKKPRLIPIKNYSKVIDHKDK
;
A
#
# COMPACT_ATOMS: atom_id res chain seq x y z
N MET A 1 -40.81 -9.10 8.62
CA MET A 1 -39.77 -9.66 9.52
C MET A 1 -38.46 -9.65 8.73
N VAL A 2 -37.64 -8.63 8.96
CA VAL A 2 -36.38 -8.44 8.22
C VAL A 2 -35.30 -9.16 8.99
N GLN A 3 -34.66 -10.18 8.37
CA GLN A 3 -33.50 -10.86 8.93
C GLN A 3 -32.30 -9.94 8.87
N LEU A 4 -31.77 -9.57 10.04
CA LEU A 4 -30.49 -8.87 10.19
C LEU A 4 -29.36 -9.80 9.75
N ALA A 5 -28.60 -9.35 8.75
CA ALA A 5 -27.38 -10.00 8.29
C ALA A 5 -26.38 -10.06 9.46
N HIS A 6 -25.94 -11.27 9.80
CA HIS A 6 -24.83 -11.49 10.72
C HIS A 6 -23.56 -10.88 10.10
N HIS A 7 -23.08 -9.80 10.68
CA HIS A 7 -21.70 -9.37 10.46
C HIS A 7 -20.80 -10.37 11.19
N SER A 8 -20.19 -11.28 10.42
CA SER A 8 -19.13 -12.14 10.93
C SER A 8 -17.94 -11.27 11.29
N HIS A 9 -17.71 -11.06 12.58
CA HIS A 9 -16.49 -10.43 13.06
C HIS A 9 -15.31 -11.36 12.78
N PHE A 10 -14.36 -10.90 11.99
CA PHE A 10 -13.11 -11.60 11.75
C PHE A 10 -12.32 -11.64 13.08
N THR A 11 -12.06 -12.85 13.58
CA THR A 11 -11.42 -13.08 14.88
C THR A 11 -9.95 -13.45 14.72
N ALA A 12 -9.17 -13.32 15.80
CA ALA A 12 -7.79 -13.79 15.82
C ALA A 12 -7.66 -15.29 15.48
N GLY A 13 -8.66 -16.11 15.86
CA GLY A 13 -8.68 -17.53 15.53
C GLY A 13 -8.94 -17.81 14.03
N ASP A 14 -9.66 -16.94 13.35
CA ASP A 14 -9.85 -17.04 11.89
C ASP A 14 -8.57 -16.67 11.14
N LEU A 15 -7.80 -15.73 11.69
CA LEU A 15 -6.49 -15.35 11.18
C LEU A 15 -5.49 -16.50 11.30
N GLU A 16 -5.49 -17.20 12.43
CA GLU A 16 -4.63 -18.37 12.69
C GLU A 16 -4.91 -19.53 11.71
N LYS A 17 -6.20 -19.79 11.46
CA LYS A 17 -6.64 -20.76 10.44
C LYS A 17 -6.23 -20.35 9.03
N PHE A 18 -6.36 -19.06 8.70
CA PHE A 18 -5.93 -18.54 7.40
C PHE A 18 -4.41 -18.71 7.21
N MET A 19 -3.61 -18.46 8.24
CA MET A 19 -2.17 -18.64 8.19
C MET A 19 -1.75 -20.09 7.99
N GLY A 20 -2.46 -21.04 8.59
CA GLY A 20 -2.20 -22.48 8.40
C GLY A 20 -2.50 -23.00 6.98
N LEU A 21 -3.30 -22.27 6.20
CA LEU A 21 -3.65 -22.58 4.81
C LEU A 21 -2.86 -21.76 3.78
N SER A 22 -2.00 -20.85 4.22
CA SER A 22 -1.32 -19.87 3.38
C SER A 22 0.20 -20.08 3.41
N VAL A 23 0.83 -20.10 2.24
CA VAL A 23 2.29 -20.24 2.10
C VAL A 23 2.84 -18.95 1.47
N GLY A 24 3.85 -18.33 2.11
CA GLY A 24 4.54 -17.14 1.57
C GLY A 24 3.85 -15.80 1.86
N PHE A 25 2.92 -15.75 2.84
CA PHE A 25 2.20 -14.53 3.23
C PHE A 25 2.82 -13.80 4.45
N ASP A 26 3.97 -14.26 4.93
CA ASP A 26 4.62 -13.71 6.13
C ASP A 26 4.89 -12.20 6.02
N SER A 27 5.33 -11.74 4.85
CA SER A 27 5.57 -10.31 4.59
C SER A 27 4.28 -9.48 4.65
N MET A 28 3.19 -10.01 4.10
CA MET A 28 1.88 -9.35 4.13
C MET A 28 1.32 -9.27 5.55
N PHE A 29 1.50 -10.34 6.35
CA PHE A 29 1.08 -10.37 7.74
C PHE A 29 1.85 -9.37 8.61
N ASN A 30 3.18 -9.32 8.48
CA ASN A 30 4.01 -8.35 9.20
C ASN A 30 3.63 -6.90 8.83
N ARG A 31 3.28 -6.63 7.57
CA ARG A 31 2.76 -5.33 7.13
C ARG A 31 1.42 -5.01 7.79
N LEU A 32 0.50 -5.98 7.85
CA LEU A 32 -0.82 -5.80 8.47
C LEU A 32 -0.71 -5.50 9.97
N MET A 33 0.18 -6.19 10.69
CA MET A 33 0.42 -5.97 12.12
C MET A 33 1.17 -4.66 12.41
N SER A 34 1.82 -4.08 11.42
CA SER A 34 2.55 -2.81 11.55
C SER A 34 1.67 -1.57 11.35
N PHE A 35 0.37 -1.74 11.06
CA PHE A 35 -0.54 -0.59 10.96
C PHE A 35 -0.79 0.01 12.34
N PRO A 36 -0.45 1.30 12.55
CA PRO A 36 -0.82 1.99 13.78
C PRO A 36 -2.35 2.12 13.85
N THR A 37 -2.95 1.61 14.92
CA THR A 37 -4.40 1.65 15.17
C THR A 37 -4.93 3.02 15.55
N SER A 38 -4.10 4.05 15.60
CA SER A 38 -4.53 5.42 15.89
C SER A 38 -5.06 6.10 14.62
N GLN A 39 -6.37 6.29 14.56
CA GLN A 39 -7.05 7.23 13.64
C GLN A 39 -6.75 8.68 14.03
N GLN A 40 -5.48 9.08 14.08
CA GLN A 40 -5.19 10.50 13.97
C GLN A 40 -5.29 10.83 12.48
N GLU A 41 -6.16 11.78 12.14
CA GLU A 41 -6.16 12.40 10.82
C GLU A 41 -4.75 12.91 10.56
N SER A 42 -3.97 12.07 9.91
CA SER A 42 -2.56 12.35 9.76
C SER A 42 -2.40 13.32 8.60
N PHE A 43 -1.87 14.49 8.92
CA PHE A 43 -1.46 15.45 7.91
C PHE A 43 -0.32 14.88 7.05
N PRO A 44 -0.33 15.12 5.75
CA PRO A 44 -1.31 15.84 4.92
C PRO A 44 -2.54 14.99 4.56
N PRO A 45 -3.71 15.63 4.25
CA PRO A 45 -4.86 14.96 3.67
C PRO A 45 -4.52 14.36 2.32
N TYR A 46 -5.13 13.22 1.98
CA TYR A 46 -4.90 12.55 0.71
C TYR A 46 -6.12 11.76 0.24
N ASN A 47 -6.16 11.49 -1.05
CA ASN A 47 -7.08 10.57 -1.68
C ASN A 47 -6.31 9.45 -2.38
N ILE A 48 -6.92 8.27 -2.48
CA ILE A 48 -6.47 7.21 -3.38
C ILE A 48 -7.59 6.99 -4.38
N ARG A 49 -7.31 7.28 -5.65
CA ARG A 49 -8.27 7.14 -6.74
C ARG A 49 -7.86 5.97 -7.64
N LYS A 50 -8.80 5.07 -7.87
CA LYS A 50 -8.68 4.05 -8.91
C LYS A 50 -9.16 4.64 -10.23
N VAL A 51 -8.27 4.78 -11.19
CA VAL A 51 -8.57 5.33 -12.52
C VAL A 51 -9.22 4.27 -13.39
N ASP A 52 -8.62 3.07 -13.41
CA ASP A 52 -9.11 1.88 -14.10
C ASP A 52 -8.65 0.59 -13.39
N GLU A 53 -8.70 -0.55 -14.06
CA GLU A 53 -8.35 -1.84 -13.47
C GLU A 53 -6.89 -1.93 -12.99
N TYR A 54 -5.98 -1.22 -13.68
CA TYR A 54 -4.53 -1.29 -13.44
C TYR A 54 -3.94 0.01 -12.93
N ASN A 55 -4.61 1.15 -13.11
CA ASN A 55 -4.06 2.46 -12.82
C ASN A 55 -4.69 3.09 -11.58
N TYR A 56 -3.84 3.62 -10.71
CA TYR A 56 -4.21 4.32 -9.49
C TYR A 56 -3.47 5.64 -9.38
N VAL A 57 -4.05 6.59 -8.68
CA VAL A 57 -3.43 7.89 -8.35
C VAL A 57 -3.60 8.16 -6.88
N ILE A 58 -2.51 8.51 -6.21
CA ILE A 58 -2.53 9.07 -4.86
C ILE A 58 -2.43 10.58 -5.02
N GLU A 59 -3.44 11.30 -4.53
CA GLU A 59 -3.51 12.76 -4.56
C GLU A 59 -3.26 13.26 -3.13
N VAL A 60 -2.18 14.01 -2.90
CA VAL A 60 -1.82 14.54 -1.58
C VAL A 60 -1.97 16.04 -1.57
N ALA A 61 -2.75 16.59 -0.63
CA ALA A 61 -2.99 18.02 -0.52
C ALA A 61 -1.82 18.72 0.21
N LEU A 62 -1.03 19.48 -0.54
CA LEU A 62 0.19 20.13 -0.08
C LEU A 62 0.16 21.63 -0.38
N ALA A 63 -0.97 22.27 -0.07
CA ALA A 63 -1.12 23.70 -0.27
C ALA A 63 -0.05 24.50 0.50
N GLY A 64 0.66 25.36 -0.22
CA GLY A 64 1.73 26.20 0.32
C GLY A 64 3.13 25.58 0.32
N PHE A 65 3.27 24.31 -0.08
CA PHE A 65 4.57 23.71 -0.35
C PHE A 65 5.01 24.01 -1.79
N SER A 66 6.31 23.97 -2.04
CA SER A 66 6.92 23.95 -3.36
C SER A 66 7.42 22.54 -3.68
N GLU A 67 7.74 22.26 -4.93
CA GLU A 67 8.30 20.98 -5.36
C GLU A 67 9.59 20.64 -4.62
N ASP A 68 10.46 21.64 -4.40
CA ASP A 68 11.72 21.48 -3.69
C ASP A 68 11.57 21.14 -2.20
N ASP A 69 10.38 21.38 -1.62
CA ASP A 69 10.10 21.07 -0.21
C ASP A 69 9.71 19.61 0.00
N ILE A 70 9.48 18.83 -1.08
CA ILE A 70 8.85 17.53 -1.06
C ILE A 70 9.77 16.46 -1.60
N GLU A 71 9.89 15.36 -0.92
CA GLU A 71 10.62 14.18 -1.37
C GLU A 71 9.68 12.97 -1.47
N VAL A 72 9.77 12.26 -2.59
CA VAL A 72 9.01 11.04 -2.88
C VAL A 72 10.00 9.90 -3.08
N GLU A 73 9.91 8.86 -2.26
CA GLU A 73 10.81 7.71 -2.27
C GLU A 73 10.03 6.40 -2.28
N VAL A 74 10.52 5.43 -3.04
CA VAL A 74 10.01 4.05 -2.99
C VAL A 74 11.14 3.13 -2.58
N ALA A 75 10.98 2.44 -1.45
CA ALA A 75 11.93 1.45 -0.96
C ALA A 75 11.18 0.29 -0.31
N ASP A 76 11.58 -0.93 -0.60
CA ASP A 76 11.05 -2.18 0.01
C ASP A 76 9.51 -2.29 -0.04
N GLY A 77 8.90 -1.88 -1.16
CA GLY A 77 7.45 -1.89 -1.33
C GLY A 77 6.72 -0.84 -0.48
N ILE A 78 7.43 0.17 0.00
CA ILE A 78 6.85 1.31 0.74
C ILE A 78 7.09 2.58 -0.07
N LEU A 79 6.00 3.26 -0.42
CA LEU A 79 6.03 4.62 -0.95
C LEU A 79 6.02 5.59 0.23
N THR A 80 7.02 6.45 0.29
CA THR A 80 7.16 7.49 1.32
C THR A 80 7.12 8.86 0.67
N VAL A 81 6.27 9.75 1.18
CA VAL A 81 6.25 11.18 0.85
C VAL A 81 6.58 11.95 2.11
N ARG A 82 7.59 12.80 2.05
CA ARG A 82 8.04 13.57 3.20
C ARG A 82 8.39 15.02 2.85
N SER A 83 8.26 15.88 3.85
CA SER A 83 8.84 17.21 3.87
C SER A 83 9.56 17.40 5.20
N THR A 84 10.81 17.89 5.12
CA THR A 84 11.65 18.15 6.30
C THR A 84 11.56 19.59 6.78
N GLU A 85 11.04 20.50 5.95
CA GLU A 85 10.94 21.90 6.30
C GLU A 85 9.68 22.22 7.11
N ASP A 86 9.91 22.62 8.35
CA ASP A 86 8.90 23.30 9.15
C ASP A 86 9.06 24.83 8.90
N LYS A 87 8.47 25.30 7.80
CA LYS A 87 8.40 26.75 7.53
C LYS A 87 7.37 27.38 8.45
N THR A 88 7.67 27.43 9.75
CA THR A 88 6.93 28.25 10.69
C THR A 88 7.10 29.71 10.30
N SER A 89 6.21 30.19 9.45
CA SER A 89 6.07 31.62 9.21
C SER A 89 5.57 32.29 10.49
N ASP A 90 6.07 33.49 10.73
CA ASP A 90 5.76 34.38 11.85
C ASP A 90 4.26 34.32 12.25
N ASP A 91 3.92 33.52 13.24
CA ASP A 91 2.53 33.24 13.68
C ASP A 91 1.79 34.49 14.13
N ASN A 92 2.53 35.56 14.44
CA ASN A 92 2.00 36.84 14.92
C ASN A 92 1.21 37.64 13.86
N LYS A 93 1.24 37.23 12.59
CA LYS A 93 0.57 37.95 11.48
C LYS A 93 -0.78 37.36 11.07
N TYR A 94 -1.14 36.19 11.59
CA TYR A 94 -2.41 35.54 11.22
C TYR A 94 -3.51 35.84 12.21
N VAL A 95 -4.65 36.32 11.73
CA VAL A 95 -5.88 36.38 12.51
C VAL A 95 -6.49 34.98 12.70
N HIS A 96 -6.32 34.12 11.66
CA HIS A 96 -6.66 32.70 11.67
C HIS A 96 -5.73 31.95 10.73
N ARG A 97 -5.22 30.80 11.17
CA ARG A 97 -4.35 29.94 10.37
C ARG A 97 -4.93 28.53 10.25
N GLY A 98 -5.56 28.25 9.11
CA GLY A 98 -6.10 26.92 8.78
C GLY A 98 -5.18 26.06 7.92
N ILE A 99 -4.19 26.67 7.23
CA ILE A 99 -3.24 25.97 6.38
C ILE A 99 -1.95 25.72 7.16
N ALA A 100 -1.64 24.45 7.42
CA ALA A 100 -0.42 24.05 8.10
C ALA A 100 0.68 23.73 7.09
N ARG A 101 1.88 24.32 7.30
CA ARG A 101 3.12 23.97 6.58
C ARG A 101 4.09 23.38 7.60
N ARG A 102 3.83 22.17 8.03
CA ARG A 102 4.65 21.46 9.03
C ARG A 102 5.34 20.26 8.37
N ALA A 103 6.49 19.91 8.90
CA ALA A 103 7.18 18.70 8.51
C ALA A 103 6.24 17.48 8.66
N PHE A 104 6.30 16.58 7.69
CA PHE A 104 5.53 15.35 7.71
C PHE A 104 6.30 14.20 7.04
N SER A 105 5.88 12.99 7.38
CA SER A 105 6.28 11.77 6.66
C SER A 105 5.06 10.88 6.55
N ARG A 106 4.64 10.60 5.33
CA ARG A 106 3.50 9.72 5.04
C ARG A 106 3.95 8.52 4.24
N LYS A 107 3.46 7.34 4.63
CA LYS A 107 3.86 6.07 4.04
C LYS A 107 2.65 5.29 3.55
N TRP A 108 2.78 4.67 2.38
CA TRP A 108 1.82 3.72 1.83
C TRP A 108 2.54 2.42 1.50
N THR A 109 1.97 1.30 1.93
CA THR A 109 2.46 -0.02 1.55
C THR A 109 1.93 -0.36 0.16
N LEU A 110 2.83 -0.67 -0.75
CA LEU A 110 2.51 -1.11 -2.09
C LEU A 110 2.51 -2.65 -2.14
N SER A 111 1.62 -3.24 -2.95
CA SER A 111 1.70 -4.66 -3.28
C SER A 111 2.86 -4.91 -4.23
N ASP A 112 3.34 -6.17 -4.28
CA ASP A 112 4.50 -6.56 -5.10
C ASP A 112 4.31 -6.33 -6.61
N ASP A 113 3.05 -6.23 -7.03
CA ASP A 113 2.64 -5.96 -8.41
C ASP A 113 2.37 -4.48 -8.69
N MET A 114 2.58 -3.60 -7.71
CA MET A 114 2.35 -2.16 -7.85
C MET A 114 3.66 -1.42 -8.14
N VAL A 115 3.67 -0.63 -9.23
CA VAL A 115 4.83 0.16 -9.66
C VAL A 115 4.46 1.64 -9.66
N VAL A 116 5.30 2.47 -9.07
CA VAL A 116 5.17 3.94 -9.18
C VAL A 116 5.71 4.39 -10.52
N ARG A 117 4.88 5.06 -11.33
CA ARG A 117 5.22 5.54 -12.68
C ARG A 117 5.78 6.95 -12.68
N GLY A 118 5.35 7.76 -11.73
CA GLY A 118 5.82 9.14 -11.61
C GLY A 118 5.06 9.90 -10.55
N ALA A 119 5.53 11.10 -10.27
CA ALA A 119 4.89 12.06 -9.40
C ALA A 119 4.87 13.43 -10.08
N GLU A 120 3.77 14.15 -9.96
CA GLU A 120 3.56 15.48 -10.52
C GLU A 120 2.97 16.41 -9.46
N PHE A 121 3.56 17.57 -9.30
CA PHE A 121 3.07 18.59 -8.37
C PHE A 121 2.40 19.72 -9.14
N GLN A 122 1.08 19.86 -8.97
CA GLN A 122 0.29 20.87 -9.66
C GLN A 122 -0.81 21.43 -8.77
N ASN A 123 -1.00 22.74 -8.78
CA ASN A 123 -2.08 23.43 -8.06
C ASN A 123 -2.14 23.11 -6.55
N GLY A 124 -0.99 22.85 -5.90
CA GLY A 124 -0.94 22.49 -4.49
C GLY A 124 -1.33 21.04 -4.19
N LEU A 125 -1.45 20.20 -5.21
CA LEU A 125 -1.65 18.76 -5.12
C LEU A 125 -0.43 18.03 -5.66
N LEU A 126 0.07 17.04 -4.93
CA LEU A 126 1.01 16.05 -5.41
C LEU A 126 0.23 14.84 -5.90
N ASN A 127 0.31 14.56 -7.20
CA ASN A 127 -0.31 13.41 -7.85
C ASN A 127 0.74 12.34 -8.11
N ILE A 128 0.61 11.17 -7.49
CA ILE A 128 1.51 10.04 -7.66
C ILE A 128 0.79 8.97 -8.45
N SER A 129 1.28 8.69 -9.65
CA SER A 129 0.71 7.69 -10.56
C SER A 129 1.30 6.31 -10.27
N LEU A 130 0.42 5.33 -10.08
CA LEU A 130 0.79 3.94 -9.85
C LEU A 130 0.12 3.04 -10.89
N GLU A 131 0.82 1.99 -11.28
CA GLU A 131 0.32 0.97 -12.20
C GLU A 131 0.47 -0.41 -11.59
N LYS A 132 -0.59 -1.20 -11.69
CA LYS A 132 -0.58 -2.62 -11.34
C LYS A 132 -0.06 -3.43 -12.53
N VAL A 133 1.14 -3.99 -12.39
CA VAL A 133 1.78 -4.84 -13.39
C VAL A 133 1.61 -6.30 -12.98
N ILE A 134 0.96 -7.11 -13.82
CA ILE A 134 0.85 -8.55 -13.60
C ILE A 134 2.09 -9.21 -14.19
N PRO A 135 3.06 -9.70 -13.37
CA PRO A 135 4.22 -10.44 -13.88
C PRO A 135 3.78 -11.65 -14.67
N GLU A 136 4.49 -12.00 -15.74
CA GLU A 136 4.23 -13.20 -16.56
C GLU A 136 4.18 -14.48 -15.71
N GLU A 137 4.96 -14.55 -14.65
CA GLU A 137 5.02 -15.67 -13.72
C GLU A 137 3.73 -15.88 -12.91
N LYS A 138 2.92 -14.80 -12.73
CA LYS A 138 1.63 -14.84 -12.02
C LYS A 138 0.45 -15.13 -12.96
N LYS A 139 0.69 -15.21 -14.27
CA LYS A 139 -0.36 -15.58 -15.21
C LYS A 139 -0.72 -17.07 -15.04
N PRO A 140 -1.99 -17.46 -15.18
CA PRO A 140 -2.40 -18.86 -15.12
C PRO A 140 -1.61 -19.70 -16.10
N ARG A 141 -0.96 -20.76 -15.63
CA ARG A 141 -0.24 -21.72 -16.46
C ARG A 141 -0.66 -23.14 -16.12
N LEU A 142 -0.78 -23.98 -17.14
CA LEU A 142 -1.01 -25.40 -16.96
C LEU A 142 0.30 -26.08 -16.52
N ILE A 143 0.25 -26.80 -15.42
CA ILE A 143 1.39 -27.57 -14.92
C ILE A 143 1.20 -29.00 -15.39
N PRO A 144 2.09 -29.56 -16.22
CA PRO A 144 1.98 -30.95 -16.65
C PRO A 144 2.28 -31.92 -15.50
N ILE A 145 1.37 -32.85 -15.26
CA ILE A 145 1.55 -33.88 -14.25
C ILE A 145 2.43 -34.99 -14.89
N LYS A 146 3.63 -35.18 -14.35
CA LYS A 146 4.50 -36.28 -14.77
C LYS A 146 4.16 -37.52 -13.95
N ASN A 147 3.78 -38.61 -14.62
CA ASN A 147 3.63 -39.92 -13.98
C ASN A 147 5.03 -40.54 -13.77
N TYR A 148 5.46 -40.65 -12.52
CA TYR A 148 6.62 -41.45 -12.16
C TYR A 148 6.19 -42.92 -12.04
N SER A 149 6.27 -43.68 -13.12
CA SER A 149 6.28 -45.16 -13.02
C SER A 149 7.62 -45.58 -12.43
N LYS A 150 7.65 -45.87 -11.14
CA LYS A 150 8.76 -46.53 -10.49
C LYS A 150 8.77 -47.95 -11.01
N VAL A 151 9.62 -48.27 -12.01
CA VAL A 151 9.94 -49.66 -12.36
C VAL A 151 10.76 -50.21 -11.20
N ILE A 152 10.10 -51.00 -10.35
CA ILE A 152 10.80 -51.82 -9.34
C ILE A 152 11.32 -53.03 -10.09
N ASP A 153 12.62 -53.00 -10.46
CA ASP A 153 13.31 -54.13 -11.02
C ASP A 153 13.64 -55.11 -9.89
N HIS A 154 12.76 -56.12 -9.70
CA HIS A 154 13.06 -57.28 -8.86
C HIS A 154 14.06 -58.16 -9.61
N LYS A 155 15.36 -58.01 -9.31
CA LYS A 155 16.33 -59.05 -9.58
C LYS A 155 16.22 -60.11 -8.49
N ASP A 156 15.51 -61.17 -8.82
CA ASP A 156 15.61 -62.43 -8.07
C ASP A 156 17.00 -63.06 -8.24
N LYS A 157 17.55 -63.40 -7.08
CA LYS A 157 18.59 -64.42 -6.97
C LYS A 157 18.22 -65.33 -5.82
#